data_19c6f187fc3781d7b4588fe5039f2cd4
#
_entry.id   19c6f187fc3781d7b4588fe5039f2cd4
#
_cell.length_a   1.000
_cell.length_b   1.000
_cell.length_c   1.000
_cell.angle_alpha   90.00
_cell.angle_beta   90.00
_cell.angle_gamma   90.00
#
_symmetry.space_group_name_H-M   'P 1'
#
loop_
_entity.id
_entity.type
_entity.pdbx_description
1 polymer ?
#
loop_
_entity_poly.entity_id
_entity_poly.type
_entity_poly.pdbx_seq_one_letter_code
_entity_poly.pdbx_strand_id
1 'polypeptide(L)' 'MLPRPPRKCFYCFEPDHLFLFCLAKTEDERKGLILIDKFTVRFTNGEPIPTEHNMLIKDCVWKYLPPSIVVIM' A
#
# COMPACT_ATOMS: atom_id res chain seq x y z
N MET A 1 31.82 -9.56 4.29
CA MET A 1 30.70 -8.62 4.26
C MET A 1 29.41 -9.42 4.14
N LEU A 2 28.51 -9.26 5.10
CA LEU A 2 27.26 -9.97 5.07
C LEU A 2 26.36 -9.39 3.97
N PRO A 3 25.76 -10.22 3.12
CA PRO A 3 24.85 -9.74 2.11
C PRO A 3 23.65 -9.08 2.79
N ARG A 4 23.30 -7.88 2.36
CA ARG A 4 22.09 -7.24 2.86
C ARG A 4 20.87 -7.95 2.26
N PRO A 5 19.81 -8.18 3.06
CA PRO A 5 18.60 -8.72 2.48
C PRO A 5 18.10 -7.76 1.40
N PRO A 6 17.55 -8.27 0.30
CA PRO A 6 17.04 -7.40 -0.75
C PRO A 6 15.94 -6.51 -0.16
N ARG A 7 16.00 -5.21 -0.50
CA ARG A 7 14.96 -4.29 -0.08
C ARG A 7 13.70 -4.58 -0.89
N LYS A 8 12.62 -4.80 -0.18
CA LYS A 8 11.33 -5.05 -0.81
C LYS A 8 10.41 -3.88 -0.57
N CYS A 9 9.56 -3.61 -1.56
CA CYS A 9 8.46 -2.69 -1.39
C CYS A 9 7.50 -3.28 -0.34
N PHE A 10 7.24 -2.55 0.73
CA PHE A 10 6.35 -3.09 1.77
C PHE A 10 4.87 -2.99 1.38
N TYR A 11 4.55 -2.43 0.23
CA TYR A 11 3.18 -2.36 -0.28
C TYR A 11 2.80 -3.62 -1.08
N CYS A 12 3.66 -4.04 -1.99
CA CYS A 12 3.38 -5.18 -2.87
C CYS A 12 4.41 -6.32 -2.73
N PHE A 13 5.44 -6.13 -1.90
CA PHE A 13 6.53 -7.08 -1.64
C PHE A 13 7.34 -7.45 -2.88
N GLU A 14 7.31 -6.61 -3.91
CA GLU A 14 8.16 -6.80 -5.07
C GLU A 14 9.59 -6.37 -4.75
N PRO A 15 10.60 -7.14 -5.18
CA PRO A 15 11.99 -6.81 -4.85
C PRO A 15 12.64 -5.80 -5.78
N ASP A 16 12.00 -5.43 -6.86
CA ASP A 16 12.59 -4.61 -7.93
C ASP A 16 12.44 -3.11 -7.71
N HIS A 17 11.73 -2.70 -6.65
CA HIS A 17 11.54 -1.28 -6.35
C HIS A 17 11.26 -1.08 -4.86
N LEU A 18 11.33 0.17 -4.44
CA LEU A 18 10.97 0.56 -3.08
C LEU A 18 9.54 1.11 -3.06
N PHE A 19 8.98 1.21 -1.86
CA PHE A 19 7.62 1.73 -1.67
C PHE A 19 7.38 3.06 -2.40
N LEU A 20 8.36 3.97 -2.36
CA LEU A 20 8.20 5.28 -2.99
C LEU A 20 8.04 5.20 -4.50
N PHE A 21 8.49 4.11 -5.11
CA PHE A 21 8.43 3.92 -6.55
C PHE A 21 7.44 2.82 -6.95
N CYS A 22 6.55 2.45 -6.05
CA CYS A 22 5.60 1.37 -6.30
C CYS A 22 4.47 1.83 -7.21
N LEU A 23 4.33 1.19 -8.37
CA LEU A 23 3.26 1.52 -9.30
C LEU A 23 1.89 1.12 -8.77
N ALA A 24 1.80 -0.02 -8.09
CA ALA A 24 0.54 -0.46 -7.49
C ALA A 24 0.04 0.56 -6.46
N LYS A 25 0.95 1.06 -5.62
CA LYS A 25 0.63 2.12 -4.66
C LYS A 25 0.12 3.37 -5.37
N THR A 26 0.82 3.79 -6.41
CA THR A 26 0.47 4.99 -7.17
C THR A 26 -0.91 4.82 -7.82
N GLU A 27 -1.20 3.66 -8.38
CA GLU A 27 -2.51 3.41 -8.99
C GLU A 27 -3.62 3.45 -7.95
N ASP A 28 -3.43 2.83 -6.80
CA ASP A 28 -4.44 2.84 -5.75
C ASP A 28 -4.67 4.25 -5.21
N GLU A 29 -3.61 5.05 -5.11
CA GLU A 29 -3.75 6.45 -4.74
C GLU A 29 -4.55 7.23 -5.77
N ARG A 30 -4.29 7.00 -7.06
CA ARG A 30 -5.02 7.66 -8.15
C ARG A 30 -6.48 7.25 -8.19
N LYS A 31 -6.80 6.01 -7.80
CA LYS A 31 -8.18 5.54 -7.72
C LYS A 31 -8.94 6.10 -6.53
N GLY A 32 -8.25 6.84 -5.66
CA GLY A 32 -8.88 7.43 -4.49
C GLY A 32 -9.06 6.47 -3.34
N LEU A 33 -8.32 5.37 -3.32
CA LEU A 33 -8.43 4.37 -2.26
C LEU A 33 -7.59 4.70 -1.05
N ILE A 34 -6.41 5.28 -1.26
CA ILE A 34 -5.42 5.49 -0.21
C ILE A 34 -4.85 6.89 -0.24
N LEU A 35 -4.39 7.34 0.93
CA LEU A 35 -3.57 8.54 1.09
C LEU A 35 -2.19 8.12 1.54
N ILE A 36 -1.17 8.76 0.97
CA ILE A 36 0.21 8.49 1.34
C ILE A 36 0.75 9.68 2.10
N ASP A 37 1.17 9.43 3.35
CA ASP A 37 1.77 10.43 4.20
C ASP A 37 3.17 9.95 4.57
N LYS A 38 4.17 10.47 3.86
CA LYS A 38 5.57 10.05 3.97
C LYS A 38 5.68 8.55 3.68
N PHE A 39 5.86 7.72 4.71
CA PHE A 39 5.95 6.28 4.57
C PHE A 39 4.72 5.56 5.13
N THR A 40 3.66 6.30 5.45
CA THR A 40 2.45 5.75 6.02
C THR A 40 1.33 5.77 4.98
N VAL A 41 0.62 4.66 4.87
CA VAL A 41 -0.52 4.53 3.96
C VAL A 41 -1.79 4.46 4.80
N ARG A 42 -2.78 5.25 4.43
CA ARG A 42 -4.10 5.28 5.08
C ARG A 42 -5.20 5.30 4.04
N PHE A 43 -6.40 4.93 4.45
CA PHE A 43 -7.56 5.13 3.58
C PHE A 43 -7.84 6.62 3.40
N THR A 44 -8.49 6.98 2.30
CA THR A 44 -8.80 8.38 1.98
C THR A 44 -9.75 9.03 2.99
N ASN A 45 -10.46 8.22 3.79
CA ASN A 45 -11.29 8.75 4.87
C ASN A 45 -10.51 9.04 6.15
N GLY A 46 -9.19 8.82 6.14
CA GLY A 46 -8.33 9.06 7.29
C GLY A 46 -8.12 7.86 8.21
N GLU A 47 -8.84 6.77 7.99
CA GLU A 47 -8.69 5.58 8.82
C GLU A 47 -7.43 4.80 8.46
N PRO A 48 -6.75 4.21 9.46
CA PRO A 48 -5.59 3.38 9.18
C PRO A 48 -6.00 2.10 8.48
N ILE A 49 -5.12 1.59 7.60
CA ILE A 49 -5.37 0.34 6.90
C ILE A 49 -4.99 -0.81 7.84
N PRO A 50 -5.93 -1.71 8.18
CA PRO A 50 -5.58 -2.89 8.97
C PRO A 50 -4.61 -3.77 8.18
N THR A 51 -3.47 -4.09 8.78
CA THR A 51 -2.48 -4.94 8.14
C THR A 51 -2.48 -6.31 8.77
N GLU A 52 -2.45 -7.34 7.95
CA GLU A 52 -2.38 -8.72 8.40
C GLU A 52 -1.00 -9.29 8.16
N HIS A 53 -0.60 -10.21 9.02
CA HIS A 53 0.77 -10.73 9.05
C HIS A 53 1.23 -11.34 7.72
N ASN A 54 0.35 -12.04 7.03
CA ASN A 54 0.69 -12.75 5.80
C ASN A 54 0.03 -12.14 4.56
N MET A 55 -0.35 -10.86 4.63
CA MET A 55 -1.01 -10.19 3.51
C MET A 55 -0.23 -8.97 3.07
N LEU A 56 -0.23 -8.74 1.77
CA LEU A 56 0.30 -7.51 1.21
C LEU A 56 -0.58 -6.33 1.63
N ILE A 57 0.01 -5.16 1.79
CA ILE A 57 -0.78 -3.97 2.12
C ILE A 57 -1.81 -3.70 1.03
N LYS A 58 -1.45 -3.88 -0.24
CA LYS A 58 -2.40 -3.68 -1.33
C LYS A 58 -3.61 -4.61 -1.24
N ASP A 59 -3.41 -5.85 -0.77
CA ASP A 59 -4.51 -6.78 -0.56
C ASP A 59 -5.36 -6.37 0.63
N CYS A 60 -4.73 -5.87 1.70
CA CYS A 60 -5.45 -5.35 2.85
C CYS A 60 -6.32 -4.14 2.48
N VAL A 61 -5.84 -3.27 1.60
CA VAL A 61 -6.61 -2.13 1.12
C VAL A 61 -7.94 -2.60 0.53
N TRP A 62 -7.89 -3.58 -0.35
CA TRP A 62 -9.10 -4.09 -0.99
C TRP A 62 -9.98 -4.89 -0.03
N LYS A 63 -9.36 -5.68 0.86
CA LYS A 63 -10.10 -6.51 1.80
C LYS A 63 -10.88 -5.68 2.81
N TYR A 64 -10.29 -4.60 3.30
CA TYR A 64 -10.88 -3.76 4.35
C TYR A 64 -11.38 -2.42 3.82
N LEU A 65 -11.57 -2.32 2.51
CA LEU A 65 -12.00 -1.07 1.88
C LEU A 65 -13.35 -0.63 2.47
N PRO A 66 -13.42 0.58 3.08
CA PRO A 66 -14.67 1.05 3.65
C PRO A 66 -15.70 1.34 2.55
N PRO A 67 -17.00 1.10 2.80
CA PRO A 67 -18.02 1.38 1.81
C PRO A 67 -18.21 2.87 1.53
N SER A 68 -17.66 3.73 2.39
CA SER A 68 -17.70 5.17 2.20
C SER A 68 -16.71 5.67 1.15
N ILE A 69 -15.75 4.83 0.76
CA ILE A 69 -14.75 5.20 -0.23
C ILE A 69 -15.27 4.80 -1.63
N VAL A 70 -15.37 5.80 -2.51
CA VAL A 70 -15.77 5.58 -3.89
C VAL A 70 -14.52 5.33 -4.72
N VAL A 71 -14.48 4.18 -5.39
CA VAL A 71 -13.36 3.83 -6.26
C VAL A 71 -13.53 4.53 -7.58
N ILE A 72 -12.52 5.31 -7.96
CA ILE A 72 -12.48 5.97 -9.26
C ILE A 72 -11.79 5.03 -10.24
N MET A 73 -12.52 4.53 -11.20
CA MET A 73 -11.98 3.65 -12.22
C MET A 73 -11.84 4.34 -13.56
#